data_a9e5c14c12949816b70d0705cf5d9b77
#
_entry.id   a9e5c14c12949816b70d0705cf5d9b77
#
_cell.length_a   1.000
_cell.length_b   1.000
_cell.length_c   1.000
_cell.angle_alpha   90.00
_cell.angle_beta   90.00
_cell.angle_gamma   90.00
#
_symmetry.space_group_name_H-M   'P 1'
#
loop_
_entity.id
_entity.type
_entity.pdbx_description
1 polymer ?
#
loop_
_entity_poly.entity_id
_entity_poly.type
_entity_poly.pdbx_seq_one_letter_code
_entity_poly.pdbx_strand_id
1 'polypeptide(L)'
;MKKKQLMAGVMAAGMAMSLAACGGSTSTAASTTESTVASTDAASAAEGDITLRFAWWGGDERANATLEVIKQFEAANPNIHIEAEYGSSDGYHDKLATQLASGTAADIVQIDPETMPAFVATGDYFLNYMDYDFDLSNFEESYISQRVNGRYDGKQLGLPTGIAGPALVVNKELADKLSLIHI
;
A
#
# COMPACT_ATOMS: atom_id res chain seq x y z
N MET A 1 27.15 -24.22 -46.41
CA MET A 1 27.02 -23.40 -47.64
C MET A 1 26.29 -22.12 -47.32
N LYS A 2 26.96 -21.00 -47.57
CA LYS A 2 26.49 -19.62 -47.89
C LYS A 2 25.53 -18.97 -46.87
N LYS A 3 26.03 -18.06 -45.99
CA LYS A 3 26.24 -16.62 -46.18
C LYS A 3 24.96 -15.86 -46.55
N LYS A 4 24.49 -15.00 -45.62
CA LYS A 4 24.36 -13.56 -45.90
C LYS A 4 24.24 -12.78 -44.58
N GLN A 5 25.27 -12.03 -44.31
CA GLN A 5 25.37 -10.88 -43.44
C GLN A 5 24.78 -9.64 -44.13
N LEU A 6 24.69 -8.60 -43.35
CA LEU A 6 24.46 -7.18 -43.63
C LEU A 6 22.98 -6.77 -43.63
N MET A 7 22.56 -5.82 -42.77
CA MET A 7 23.03 -4.44 -42.74
C MET A 7 22.85 -3.81 -41.36
N ALA A 8 23.92 -3.24 -40.89
CA ALA A 8 23.95 -2.18 -39.91
C ALA A 8 23.35 -0.90 -40.51
N GLY A 9 22.59 -0.17 -39.73
CA GLY A 9 22.07 1.15 -40.09
C GLY A 9 22.01 2.01 -38.83
N VAL A 10 23.09 2.72 -38.62
CA VAL A 10 23.30 3.83 -37.69
C VAL A 10 22.28 4.93 -37.97
N MET A 11 21.54 5.38 -36.95
CA MET A 11 21.04 6.74 -36.85
C MET A 11 21.13 7.22 -35.39
N ALA A 12 22.32 7.70 -35.08
CA ALA A 12 22.54 8.66 -34.02
C ALA A 12 22.57 10.04 -34.67
N ALA A 13 21.83 10.98 -34.14
CA ALA A 13 21.96 12.45 -34.19
C ALA A 13 20.54 13.02 -34.12
N GLY A 14 20.22 13.67 -33.06
CA GLY A 14 20.50 15.02 -32.72
C GLY A 14 19.20 15.76 -32.58
N MET A 15 18.82 16.16 -31.36
CA MET A 15 18.04 17.40 -31.14
C MET A 15 18.41 17.94 -29.75
N ALA A 16 19.45 18.75 -29.77
CA ALA A 16 19.68 19.75 -28.76
C ALA A 16 19.12 21.06 -29.29
N MET A 17 18.63 21.90 -28.38
CA MET A 17 18.35 23.34 -28.48
C MET A 17 17.03 23.76 -29.12
N SER A 18 16.18 24.28 -28.25
CA SER A 18 15.63 25.63 -28.39
C SER A 18 15.18 26.17 -27.02
N LEU A 19 16.07 26.92 -26.39
CA LEU A 19 15.76 27.95 -25.40
C LEU A 19 15.39 29.23 -26.15
N ALA A 20 14.47 29.98 -25.50
CA ALA A 20 14.21 31.40 -25.66
C ALA A 20 13.06 31.80 -26.58
N ALA A 21 11.99 32.28 -25.93
CA ALA A 21 11.49 33.64 -26.12
C ALA A 21 10.37 33.92 -25.12
N CYS A 22 10.63 34.78 -24.26
CA CYS A 22 10.01 35.89 -23.58
C CYS A 22 8.73 36.44 -24.23
N GLY A 23 7.71 36.78 -23.40
CA GLY A 23 6.75 37.81 -23.75
C GLY A 23 5.30 37.60 -23.30
N GLY A 24 4.93 38.02 -22.12
CA GLY A 24 3.90 39.00 -21.81
C GLY A 24 2.42 38.62 -21.83
N SER A 25 1.83 38.76 -20.65
CA SER A 25 0.49 39.32 -20.35
C SER A 25 -0.75 38.42 -20.17
N THR A 26 -1.12 38.41 -18.90
CA THR A 26 -2.47 38.57 -18.27
C THR A 26 -3.56 37.53 -18.43
N SER A 27 -3.87 37.00 -17.24
CA SER A 27 -5.20 36.72 -16.65
C SER A 27 -6.03 35.53 -17.17
N THR A 28 -6.26 34.54 -16.36
CA THR A 28 -7.47 34.31 -15.55
C THR A 28 -7.38 32.96 -14.86
N ALA A 29 -7.77 32.93 -13.59
CA ALA A 29 -7.70 31.82 -12.66
C ALA A 29 -8.43 30.56 -13.13
N ALA A 30 -7.75 29.42 -13.03
CA ALA A 30 -8.37 28.13 -12.81
C ALA A 30 -7.51 27.40 -11.77
N SER A 31 -8.08 27.18 -10.61
CA SER A 31 -7.48 26.50 -9.47
C SER A 31 -7.26 25.03 -9.83
N THR A 32 -6.04 24.68 -10.17
CA THR A 32 -5.61 23.28 -10.23
C THR A 32 -4.73 23.07 -9.01
N THR A 33 -5.21 22.27 -8.07
CA THR A 33 -4.45 21.85 -6.91
C THR A 33 -3.35 20.90 -7.41
N GLU A 34 -2.19 21.43 -7.72
CA GLU A 34 -0.98 20.65 -7.91
C GLU A 34 -0.55 20.11 -6.55
N SER A 35 -0.62 18.79 -6.41
CA SER A 35 0.11 18.08 -5.36
C SER A 35 1.60 18.30 -5.57
N THR A 36 2.15 19.22 -4.82
CA THR A 36 3.58 19.42 -4.70
C THR A 36 4.14 18.21 -3.97
N VAL A 37 4.80 17.32 -4.70
CA VAL A 37 5.69 16.33 -4.10
C VAL A 37 6.88 17.12 -3.58
N ALA A 38 6.84 17.47 -2.32
CA ALA A 38 8.02 17.99 -1.63
C ALA A 38 9.01 16.80 -1.53
N SER A 39 10.07 16.87 -2.33
CA SER A 39 11.28 16.12 -2.04
C SER A 39 11.83 16.69 -0.72
N THR A 40 11.51 16.02 0.36
CA THR A 40 12.13 16.34 1.65
C THR A 40 13.55 15.84 1.60
N ASP A 41 14.50 16.79 1.64
CA ASP A 41 15.87 16.52 2.03
C ASP A 41 15.86 15.63 3.28
N ALA A 42 16.63 14.54 3.21
CA ALA A 42 16.86 13.69 4.36
C ALA A 42 17.51 14.55 5.46
N ALA A 43 16.67 15.05 6.36
CA ALA A 43 17.14 15.63 7.60
C ALA A 43 17.88 14.51 8.33
N SER A 44 19.14 14.74 8.65
CA SER A 44 19.98 13.89 9.48
C SER A 44 19.23 13.59 10.77
N ALA A 45 18.63 12.40 10.84
CA ALA A 45 18.03 11.90 12.07
C ALA A 45 19.13 11.83 13.14
N ALA A 46 18.83 12.27 14.35
CA ALA A 46 19.69 12.06 15.51
C ALA A 46 19.90 10.56 15.71
N GLU A 47 21.10 10.15 16.18
CA GLU A 47 21.41 8.74 16.42
C GLU A 47 20.33 8.14 17.35
N GLY A 48 19.45 7.27 16.79
CA GLY A 48 18.36 6.62 17.52
C GLY A 48 16.94 6.91 17.03
N ASP A 49 16.73 7.93 16.19
CA ASP A 49 15.40 8.21 15.63
C ASP A 49 15.12 7.31 14.40
N ILE A 50 13.93 6.75 14.38
CA ILE A 50 13.47 5.84 13.32
C ILE A 50 12.26 6.49 12.64
N THR A 51 12.28 6.59 11.33
CA THR A 51 11.11 6.97 10.53
C THR A 51 10.61 5.77 9.75
N LEU A 52 9.32 5.46 9.88
CA LEU A 52 8.65 4.38 9.15
C LEU A 52 7.51 4.96 8.32
N ARG A 53 7.40 4.55 7.08
CA ARG A 53 6.27 4.90 6.21
C ARG A 53 5.16 3.87 6.38
N PHE A 54 3.95 4.33 6.62
CA PHE A 54 2.78 3.47 6.74
C PHE A 54 1.72 3.82 5.70
N ALA A 55 1.42 2.88 4.81
CA ALA A 55 0.45 3.06 3.73
C ALA A 55 -0.84 2.26 3.97
N TRP A 56 -2.00 2.93 3.82
CA TRP A 56 -3.32 2.29 3.90
C TRP A 56 -4.34 2.97 3.00
N TRP A 57 -5.48 2.32 2.80
CA TRP A 57 -6.64 2.89 2.11
C TRP A 57 -7.84 3.01 3.04
N GLY A 58 -8.72 3.98 2.76
CA GLY A 58 -9.96 4.18 3.49
C GLY A 58 -10.52 5.58 3.33
N GLY A 59 -11.75 5.78 3.81
CA GLY A 59 -12.36 7.10 3.90
C GLY A 59 -11.82 7.92 5.08
N ASP A 60 -12.29 9.16 5.16
CA ASP A 60 -11.81 10.16 6.14
C ASP A 60 -11.94 9.70 7.60
N GLU A 61 -13.04 9.03 7.94
CA GLU A 61 -13.24 8.52 9.32
C GLU A 61 -12.16 7.51 9.71
N ARG A 62 -11.84 6.59 8.80
CA ARG A 62 -10.77 5.62 9.02
C ARG A 62 -9.41 6.30 9.09
N ALA A 63 -9.15 7.22 8.18
CA ALA A 63 -7.90 7.98 8.17
C ALA A 63 -7.70 8.73 9.49
N ASN A 64 -8.71 9.44 9.98
CA ASN A 64 -8.66 10.17 11.24
C ASN A 64 -8.43 9.25 12.44
N ALA A 65 -9.10 8.10 12.48
CA ALA A 65 -8.90 7.11 13.55
C ALA A 65 -7.46 6.54 13.51
N THR A 66 -6.94 6.23 12.34
CA THR A 66 -5.57 5.71 12.20
C THR A 66 -4.53 6.77 12.60
N LEU A 67 -4.71 8.02 12.19
CA LEU A 67 -3.82 9.13 12.57
C LEU A 67 -3.81 9.36 14.07
N GLU A 68 -4.95 9.24 14.76
CA GLU A 68 -4.99 9.35 16.22
C GLU A 68 -4.24 8.19 16.91
N VAL A 69 -4.34 6.97 16.37
CA VAL A 69 -3.55 5.82 16.86
C VAL A 69 -2.04 6.05 16.65
N ILE A 70 -1.65 6.54 15.48
CA ILE A 70 -0.25 6.89 15.18
C ILE A 70 0.26 7.91 16.22
N LYS A 71 -0.48 8.98 16.45
CA LYS A 71 -0.12 10.00 17.43
C LYS A 71 0.07 9.44 18.85
N GLN A 72 -0.81 8.52 19.27
CA GLN A 72 -0.67 7.87 20.58
C GLN A 72 0.55 6.94 20.61
N PHE A 73 0.85 6.25 19.51
CA PHE A 73 2.03 5.41 19.38
C PHE A 73 3.32 6.23 19.46
N GLU A 74 3.42 7.33 18.71
CA GLU A 74 4.57 8.23 18.74
C GLU A 74 4.78 8.88 20.11
N ALA A 75 3.69 9.23 20.79
CA ALA A 75 3.77 9.75 22.17
C ALA A 75 4.35 8.74 23.17
N ALA A 76 4.09 7.44 22.94
CA ALA A 76 4.64 6.35 23.73
C ALA A 76 6.06 5.92 23.28
N ASN A 77 6.43 6.23 22.04
CA ASN A 77 7.69 5.85 21.41
C ASN A 77 8.34 7.07 20.73
N PRO A 78 8.86 8.04 21.48
CA PRO A 78 9.26 9.36 20.97
C PRO A 78 10.43 9.32 19.96
N ASN A 79 11.13 8.20 19.87
CA ASN A 79 12.19 7.95 18.90
C ASN A 79 11.70 7.30 17.59
N ILE A 80 10.38 7.04 17.46
CA ILE A 80 9.79 6.47 16.24
C ILE A 80 8.80 7.47 15.67
N HIS A 81 8.99 7.82 14.41
CA HIS A 81 8.09 8.67 13.66
C HIS A 81 7.42 7.89 12.52
N ILE A 82 6.11 8.07 12.36
CA ILE A 82 5.32 7.39 11.33
C ILE A 82 4.86 8.37 10.26
N GLU A 83 5.41 8.24 9.06
CA GLU A 83 4.94 8.95 7.88
C GLU A 83 3.70 8.26 7.31
N ALA A 84 2.56 8.94 7.37
CA ALA A 84 1.27 8.43 6.97
C ALA A 84 1.02 8.62 5.47
N GLU A 85 0.78 7.51 4.75
CA GLU A 85 0.39 7.52 3.34
C GLU A 85 -1.00 6.89 3.19
N TYR A 86 -2.04 7.67 2.92
CA TYR A 86 -3.38 7.13 2.79
C TYR A 86 -4.17 7.76 1.64
N GLY A 87 -5.20 7.06 1.18
CA GLY A 87 -6.05 7.52 0.10
C GLY A 87 -7.26 6.62 -0.15
N SER A 88 -7.87 6.80 -1.32
CA SER A 88 -8.97 5.94 -1.77
C SER A 88 -8.54 4.50 -1.96
N SER A 89 -9.48 3.57 -1.86
CA SER A 89 -9.28 2.17 -2.25
C SER A 89 -9.03 2.00 -3.75
N ASP A 90 -9.53 2.95 -4.57
CA ASP A 90 -9.40 2.87 -6.02
C ASP A 90 -7.92 2.93 -6.44
N GLY A 91 -7.45 1.89 -7.13
CA GLY A 91 -6.08 1.79 -7.61
C GLY A 91 -5.00 1.60 -6.52
N TYR A 92 -5.38 1.47 -5.24
CA TYR A 92 -4.42 1.30 -4.16
C TYR A 92 -3.54 0.06 -4.36
N HIS A 93 -4.14 -1.08 -4.66
CA HIS A 93 -3.39 -2.33 -4.84
C HIS A 93 -2.54 -2.33 -6.13
N ASP A 94 -2.97 -1.67 -7.19
CA ASP A 94 -2.18 -1.51 -8.42
C ASP A 94 -0.95 -0.63 -8.19
N LYS A 95 -1.12 0.46 -7.45
CA LYS A 95 -0.02 1.31 -6.98
C LYS A 95 0.94 0.51 -6.11
N LEU A 96 0.42 -0.23 -5.14
CA LEU A 96 1.21 -1.05 -4.23
C LEU A 96 2.00 -2.12 -4.99
N ALA A 97 1.38 -2.80 -5.97
CA ALA A 97 2.07 -3.79 -6.81
C ALA A 97 3.28 -3.18 -7.53
N THR A 98 3.11 -1.98 -8.09
CA THR A 98 4.19 -1.23 -8.74
C THR A 98 5.29 -0.85 -7.76
N GLN A 99 4.92 -0.38 -6.57
CA GLN A 99 5.87 0.02 -5.53
C GLN A 99 6.65 -1.17 -4.96
N LEU A 100 6.00 -2.31 -4.74
CA LEU A 100 6.68 -3.55 -4.31
C LEU A 100 7.68 -4.03 -5.36
N ALA A 101 7.28 -4.06 -6.64
CA ALA A 101 8.15 -4.48 -7.74
C ALA A 101 9.37 -3.55 -7.93
N SER A 102 9.24 -2.26 -7.61
CA SER A 102 10.32 -1.27 -7.72
C SER A 102 11.12 -1.06 -6.43
N GLY A 103 10.73 -1.71 -5.32
CA GLY A 103 11.37 -1.52 -4.02
C GLY A 103 11.13 -0.14 -3.39
N THR A 104 10.00 0.50 -3.74
CA THR A 104 9.64 1.85 -3.26
C THR A 104 8.38 1.85 -2.38
N ALA A 105 7.87 0.67 -2.02
CA ALA A 105 6.73 0.54 -1.12
C ALA A 105 7.04 1.14 0.27
N ALA A 106 5.99 1.52 0.98
CA ALA A 106 6.11 1.90 2.38
C ALA A 106 6.56 0.70 3.25
N ASP A 107 7.15 0.98 4.40
CA ASP A 107 7.67 -0.05 5.32
C ASP A 107 6.54 -0.91 5.90
N ILE A 108 5.39 -0.28 6.15
CA ILE A 108 4.17 -0.94 6.62
C ILE A 108 3.08 -0.66 5.59
N VAL A 109 2.41 -1.72 5.13
CA VAL A 109 1.34 -1.60 4.13
C VAL A 109 0.11 -2.38 4.56
N GLN A 110 -1.06 -1.82 4.30
CA GLN A 110 -2.31 -2.55 4.42
C GLN A 110 -2.56 -3.34 3.15
N ILE A 111 -2.99 -4.60 3.28
CA ILE A 111 -3.33 -5.46 2.15
C ILE A 111 -4.63 -6.19 2.45
N ASP A 112 -5.51 -6.26 1.47
CA ASP A 112 -6.72 -7.07 1.57
C ASP A 112 -6.39 -8.56 1.42
N PRO A 113 -7.04 -9.44 2.19
CA PRO A 113 -6.79 -10.88 2.12
C PRO A 113 -6.94 -11.48 0.73
N GLU A 114 -7.82 -10.91 -0.09
CA GLU A 114 -8.06 -11.38 -1.46
C GLU A 114 -6.89 -11.07 -2.41
N THR A 115 -6.14 -10.00 -2.16
CA THR A 115 -5.01 -9.57 -3.01
C THR A 115 -3.67 -10.12 -2.55
N MET A 116 -3.54 -10.46 -1.27
CA MET A 116 -2.30 -10.98 -0.69
C MET A 116 -1.72 -12.20 -1.46
N PRO A 117 -2.52 -13.18 -1.93
CA PRO A 117 -1.98 -14.31 -2.70
C PRO A 117 -1.23 -13.90 -3.97
N ALA A 118 -1.68 -12.85 -4.65
CA ALA A 118 -1.04 -12.36 -5.86
C ALA A 118 0.35 -11.77 -5.56
N PHE A 119 0.47 -11.01 -4.47
CA PHE A 119 1.76 -10.45 -4.05
C PHE A 119 2.74 -11.54 -3.63
N VAL A 120 2.30 -12.52 -2.83
CA VAL A 120 3.14 -13.63 -2.38
C VAL A 120 3.64 -14.48 -3.57
N ALA A 121 2.83 -14.60 -4.64
CA ALA A 121 3.22 -15.34 -5.83
C ALA A 121 4.25 -14.61 -6.71
N THR A 122 4.38 -13.29 -6.57
CA THR A 122 5.25 -12.46 -7.44
C THR A 122 6.62 -12.15 -6.84
N GLY A 123 6.79 -12.31 -5.53
CA GLY A 123 8.07 -12.05 -4.87
C GLY A 123 8.05 -12.25 -3.36
N ASP A 124 9.23 -12.21 -2.77
CA ASP A 124 9.43 -12.28 -1.32
C ASP A 124 9.56 -10.84 -0.77
N TYR A 125 8.42 -10.16 -0.68
CA TYR A 125 8.35 -8.75 -0.32
C TYR A 125 8.13 -8.52 1.18
N PHE A 126 7.65 -9.52 1.91
CA PHE A 126 7.14 -9.34 3.27
C PHE A 126 8.01 -10.03 4.30
N LEU A 127 8.19 -9.34 5.41
CA LEU A 127 8.84 -9.90 6.58
C LEU A 127 8.08 -11.14 7.08
N ASN A 128 8.80 -12.18 7.44
CA ASN A 128 8.21 -13.29 8.18
C ASN A 128 8.33 -13.02 9.69
N TYR A 129 7.22 -12.71 10.35
CA TYR A 129 7.21 -12.42 11.80
C TYR A 129 7.74 -13.56 12.65
N MET A 130 7.73 -14.80 12.14
CA MET A 130 8.23 -15.98 12.87
C MET A 130 9.75 -16.09 12.90
N ASP A 131 10.46 -15.31 12.06
CA ASP A 131 11.92 -15.26 12.06
C ASP A 131 12.46 -14.30 13.15
N TYR A 132 11.54 -13.62 13.85
CA TYR A 132 11.82 -12.66 14.90
C TYR A 132 11.11 -13.09 16.19
N ASP A 133 11.59 -12.62 17.32
CA ASP A 133 10.93 -12.83 18.63
C ASP A 133 9.72 -11.90 18.80
N PHE A 134 8.75 -12.07 17.88
CA PHE A 134 7.52 -11.26 17.85
C PHE A 134 6.41 -11.97 18.64
N ASP A 135 5.88 -11.29 19.64
CA ASP A 135 4.83 -11.83 20.49
C ASP A 135 3.46 -11.87 19.77
N LEU A 136 3.03 -13.07 19.40
CA LEU A 136 1.71 -13.35 18.82
C LEU A 136 0.68 -13.87 19.84
N SER A 137 1.01 -13.88 21.14
CA SER A 137 0.16 -14.46 22.18
C SER A 137 -1.19 -13.79 22.36
N ASN A 138 -1.36 -12.57 21.83
CA ASN A 138 -2.63 -11.85 21.79
C ASN A 138 -3.63 -12.41 20.75
N PHE A 139 -3.19 -13.31 19.88
CA PHE A 139 -4.03 -13.96 18.88
C PHE A 139 -4.25 -15.41 19.20
N GLU A 140 -5.49 -15.88 19.04
CA GLU A 140 -5.77 -17.32 19.07
C GLU A 140 -5.02 -18.01 17.91
N GLU A 141 -4.31 -19.11 18.20
CA GLU A 141 -3.52 -19.85 17.17
C GLU A 141 -4.41 -20.31 16.00
N SER A 142 -5.62 -20.78 16.28
CA SER A 142 -6.58 -21.20 15.27
C SER A 142 -7.03 -20.07 14.33
N TYR A 143 -6.90 -18.81 14.78
CA TYR A 143 -7.22 -17.61 14.01
C TYR A 143 -5.99 -17.11 13.23
N ILE A 144 -4.86 -16.86 13.92
CA ILE A 144 -3.68 -16.28 13.29
C ILE A 144 -3.05 -17.20 12.24
N SER A 145 -3.18 -18.53 12.39
CA SER A 145 -2.64 -19.52 11.45
C SER A 145 -3.41 -19.64 10.14
N GLN A 146 -4.52 -18.91 9.98
CA GLN A 146 -5.31 -18.95 8.75
C GLN A 146 -4.67 -18.09 7.66
N ARG A 147 -4.81 -18.55 6.41
CA ARG A 147 -4.28 -17.83 5.23
C ARG A 147 -4.84 -16.42 5.09
N VAL A 148 -6.13 -16.22 5.39
CA VAL A 148 -6.77 -14.91 5.37
C VAL A 148 -6.19 -13.93 6.40
N ASN A 149 -5.47 -14.42 7.39
CA ASN A 149 -4.82 -13.66 8.45
C ASN A 149 -3.30 -13.54 8.25
N GLY A 150 -2.83 -13.73 7.01
CA GLY A 150 -1.44 -13.50 6.64
C GLY A 150 -0.53 -14.73 6.71
N ARG A 151 -1.07 -15.95 6.93
CA ARG A 151 -0.28 -17.18 6.98
C ARG A 151 -0.12 -17.81 5.60
N TYR A 152 1.11 -17.86 5.08
CA TYR A 152 1.44 -18.43 3.77
C TYR A 152 2.64 -19.35 3.88
N ASP A 153 2.50 -20.59 3.41
CA ASP A 153 3.58 -21.59 3.34
C ASP A 153 4.38 -21.72 4.66
N GLY A 154 3.65 -21.67 5.79
CA GLY A 154 4.23 -21.74 7.13
C GLY A 154 4.82 -20.43 7.67
N LYS A 155 4.90 -19.37 6.87
CA LYS A 155 5.37 -18.04 7.26
C LYS A 155 4.21 -17.15 7.70
N GLN A 156 4.39 -16.32 8.69
CA GLN A 156 3.44 -15.26 9.08
C GLN A 156 3.89 -13.95 8.43
N LEU A 157 3.29 -13.61 7.28
CA LEU A 157 3.69 -12.47 6.43
C LEU A 157 2.88 -11.19 6.69
N GLY A 158 1.86 -11.27 7.51
CA GLY A 158 1.02 -10.13 7.89
C GLY A 158 0.25 -10.41 9.16
N LEU A 159 -0.30 -9.36 9.76
CA LEU A 159 -1.12 -9.45 10.97
C LEU A 159 -2.53 -8.92 10.67
N PRO A 160 -3.59 -9.58 11.17
CA PRO A 160 -4.94 -9.09 10.98
C PRO A 160 -5.19 -7.85 11.83
N THR A 161 -5.75 -6.80 11.21
CA THR A 161 -6.13 -5.56 11.89
C THR A 161 -7.60 -5.58 12.35
N GLY A 162 -8.36 -6.60 11.98
CA GLY A 162 -9.77 -6.74 12.33
C GLY A 162 -10.41 -7.90 11.58
N ILE A 163 -11.68 -8.14 11.90
CA ILE A 163 -12.51 -9.15 11.24
C ILE A 163 -13.62 -8.42 10.50
N ALA A 164 -13.76 -8.67 9.21
CA ALA A 164 -14.91 -8.27 8.41
C ALA A 164 -15.39 -9.47 7.60
N GLY A 165 -16.68 -9.56 7.40
CA GLY A 165 -17.23 -10.65 6.60
C GLY A 165 -18.61 -10.29 6.04
N PRO A 166 -18.97 -10.82 4.87
CA PRO A 166 -20.32 -10.71 4.35
C PRO A 166 -21.28 -11.48 5.25
N ALA A 167 -22.46 -10.91 5.46
CA ALA A 167 -23.55 -11.55 6.17
C ALA A 167 -24.85 -11.40 5.39
N LEU A 168 -25.68 -12.45 5.41
CA LEU A 168 -27.04 -12.35 4.91
C LEU A 168 -27.96 -11.95 6.05
N VAL A 169 -28.65 -10.85 5.86
CA VAL A 169 -29.72 -10.44 6.77
C VAL A 169 -31.04 -10.91 6.18
N VAL A 170 -31.74 -11.78 6.91
CA VAL A 170 -33.02 -12.34 6.48
C VAL A 170 -34.15 -11.70 7.28
N ASN A 171 -35.11 -11.12 6.59
CA ASN A 171 -36.37 -10.76 7.22
C ASN A 171 -37.18 -12.05 7.49
N LYS A 172 -37.12 -12.51 8.74
CA LYS A 172 -37.73 -13.80 9.11
C LYS A 172 -39.23 -13.87 8.81
N GLU A 173 -39.97 -12.79 9.10
CA GLU A 173 -41.42 -12.78 8.88
C GLU A 173 -41.75 -12.94 7.36
N LEU A 174 -40.96 -12.28 6.51
CA LEU A 174 -41.13 -12.41 5.07
C LEU A 174 -40.70 -13.79 4.55
N ALA A 175 -39.61 -14.32 5.09
CA ALA A 175 -39.13 -15.66 4.74
C ALA A 175 -40.15 -16.75 5.12
N ASP A 176 -40.74 -16.64 6.30
CA ASP A 176 -41.80 -17.55 6.76
C ASP A 176 -43.03 -17.47 5.83
N LYS A 177 -43.47 -16.28 5.46
CA LYS A 177 -44.60 -16.07 4.52
C LYS A 177 -44.35 -16.61 3.12
N LEU A 178 -43.11 -16.61 2.66
CA LEU A 178 -42.70 -17.08 1.35
C LEU A 178 -42.24 -18.56 1.36
N SER A 179 -42.31 -19.22 2.50
CA SER A 179 -41.83 -20.60 2.68
C SER A 179 -40.36 -20.81 2.34
N LEU A 180 -39.53 -19.75 2.50
CA LEU A 180 -38.10 -19.78 2.21
C LEU A 180 -37.24 -20.27 3.39
N ILE A 181 -37.84 -20.86 4.42
CA ILE A 181 -37.16 -21.32 5.66
C ILE A 181 -36.27 -22.56 5.45
N HIS A 182 -36.41 -23.24 4.34
CA HIS A 182 -35.73 -24.49 4.05
C HIS A 182 -34.79 -24.43 2.84
N ILE A 183 -34.06 -23.33 2.70
CA ILE A 183 -33.01 -23.23 1.68
C ILE A 183 -31.70 -23.69 2.30
#